data_ee0508390ce8ad15e5eb05f3de45d925
#
_entry.id   ee0508390ce8ad15e5eb05f3de45d925
#
_cell.length_a   1.000
_cell.length_b   1.000
_cell.length_c   1.000
_cell.angle_alpha   90.00
_cell.angle_beta   90.00
_cell.angle_gamma   90.00
#
_symmetry.space_group_name_H-M   'P 1'
#
loop_
_entity.id
_entity.type
_entity.pdbx_description
1 polymer ?
#
loop_
_entity_poly.entity_id
_entity_poly.type
_entity_poly.pdbx_seq_one_letter_code
_entity_poly.pdbx_strand_id
1 'polypeptide(L)'
;MEDLLQLKNIYKNFGNVKVLKDVNINIKKGEVVALIGDNGAGKSTLIKVITGVHKPSSGQVYFKGNEVVLKSVAQSRKMGIEAVYQERALCDQQELWRNIFAGREITNAFGFIDIKKQRKEAEKILRDYIGFTSKAITVDSTIMGLSGGEKQGVAFGRSLYFDSDLIVLDEPTMGLSIQETEKVLNFVKGLKKENKSAIFIDHNIIHVYGAADRFIILDRGEVAGEFNKNEISRDELVKKMIQLHESGKIKVND
;
A
#
# COMPACT_ATOMS: atom_id res chain seq x y z
N MET A 1 -20.64 6.78 -0.11
CA MET A 1 -19.28 7.00 -0.66
C MET A 1 -19.13 6.12 -1.88
N GLU A 2 -18.49 6.63 -2.92
CA GLU A 2 -18.27 5.91 -4.17
C GLU A 2 -17.13 4.88 -4.00
N ASP A 3 -17.28 3.70 -4.63
CA ASP A 3 -16.24 2.69 -4.63
C ASP A 3 -15.08 3.11 -5.57
N LEU A 4 -13.89 3.22 -5.02
CA LEU A 4 -12.67 3.53 -5.79
C LEU A 4 -12.13 2.28 -6.49
N LEU A 5 -12.05 1.17 -5.76
CA LEU A 5 -11.61 -0.14 -6.25
C LEU A 5 -12.68 -1.18 -5.91
N GLN A 6 -13.00 -2.06 -6.86
CA GLN A 6 -13.80 -3.27 -6.61
C GLN A 6 -13.11 -4.47 -7.24
N LEU A 7 -13.01 -5.53 -6.49
CA LEU A 7 -12.60 -6.85 -6.95
C LEU A 7 -13.81 -7.77 -6.90
N LYS A 8 -14.16 -8.40 -8.02
CA LYS A 8 -15.31 -9.29 -8.13
C LYS A 8 -14.87 -10.68 -8.58
N ASN A 9 -15.16 -11.67 -7.74
CA ASN A 9 -14.88 -13.07 -7.98
C ASN A 9 -13.43 -13.33 -8.42
N ILE A 10 -12.46 -12.71 -7.72
CA ILE A 10 -11.05 -12.82 -8.06
C ILE A 10 -10.51 -14.18 -7.65
N TYR A 11 -9.99 -14.89 -8.65
CA TYR A 11 -9.21 -16.11 -8.50
C TYR A 11 -7.78 -15.87 -8.96
N LYS A 12 -6.81 -16.47 -8.27
CA LYS A 12 -5.42 -16.50 -8.72
C LYS A 12 -4.81 -17.86 -8.44
N ASN A 13 -4.37 -18.51 -9.53
CA ASN A 13 -3.71 -19.80 -9.48
C ASN A 13 -2.26 -19.66 -9.97
N PHE A 14 -1.35 -20.45 -9.41
CA PHE A 14 0.01 -20.67 -9.89
C PHE A 14 0.17 -22.16 -10.14
N GLY A 15 0.09 -22.56 -11.41
CA GLY A 15 -0.07 -23.96 -11.77
C GLY A 15 -1.33 -24.56 -11.13
N ASN A 16 -1.16 -25.62 -10.36
CA ASN A 16 -2.27 -26.30 -9.66
C ASN A 16 -2.59 -25.67 -8.27
N VAL A 17 -1.81 -24.71 -7.81
CA VAL A 17 -2.02 -24.09 -6.50
C VAL A 17 -2.98 -22.93 -6.62
N LYS A 18 -4.14 -23.03 -5.98
CA LYS A 18 -5.14 -21.95 -5.88
C LYS A 18 -4.77 -21.05 -4.69
N VAL A 19 -4.27 -19.83 -4.97
CA VAL A 19 -3.82 -18.89 -3.94
C VAL A 19 -4.90 -17.89 -3.56
N LEU A 20 -5.70 -17.40 -4.53
CA LEU A 20 -6.90 -16.61 -4.26
C LEU A 20 -8.12 -17.35 -4.80
N LYS A 21 -9.21 -17.35 -4.03
CA LYS A 21 -10.42 -18.09 -4.30
C LYS A 21 -11.62 -17.20 -4.00
N ASP A 22 -12.31 -16.80 -5.05
CA ASP A 22 -13.53 -15.99 -4.99
C ASP A 22 -13.41 -14.74 -4.10
N VAL A 23 -12.29 -14.00 -4.23
CA VAL A 23 -12.08 -12.80 -3.43
C VAL A 23 -12.96 -11.67 -3.97
N ASN A 24 -13.85 -11.19 -3.11
CA ASN A 24 -14.75 -10.08 -3.35
C ASN A 24 -14.48 -9.00 -2.31
N ILE A 25 -13.93 -7.85 -2.72
CA ILE A 25 -13.66 -6.70 -1.84
C ILE A 25 -13.91 -5.40 -2.58
N ASN A 26 -14.23 -4.35 -1.84
CA ASN A 26 -14.27 -2.99 -2.35
C ASN A 26 -13.48 -2.06 -1.43
N ILE A 27 -12.97 -0.96 -1.98
CA ILE A 27 -12.33 0.13 -1.25
C ILE A 27 -13.04 1.40 -1.66
N LYS A 28 -13.55 2.13 -0.69
CA LYS A 28 -14.23 3.42 -0.92
C LYS A 28 -13.23 4.55 -1.06
N LYS A 29 -13.62 5.59 -1.75
CA LYS A 29 -12.79 6.80 -1.87
C LYS A 29 -12.58 7.45 -0.50
N GLY A 30 -11.32 7.78 -0.17
CA GLY A 30 -10.95 8.36 1.12
C GLY A 30 -10.97 7.38 2.30
N GLU A 31 -10.99 6.06 2.05
CA GLU A 31 -11.02 5.02 3.06
C GLU A 31 -9.63 4.40 3.25
N VAL A 32 -9.26 4.13 4.49
CA VAL A 32 -8.11 3.30 4.85
C VAL A 32 -8.61 1.93 5.26
N VAL A 33 -8.35 0.92 4.45
CA VAL A 33 -8.72 -0.47 4.72
C VAL A 33 -7.50 -1.25 5.15
N ALA A 34 -7.58 -1.93 6.28
CA ALA A 34 -6.56 -2.88 6.70
C ALA A 34 -6.85 -4.25 6.10
N LEU A 35 -5.83 -4.84 5.47
CA LEU A 35 -5.87 -6.23 5.03
C LEU A 35 -5.05 -7.09 5.99
N ILE A 36 -5.71 -7.93 6.75
CA ILE A 36 -5.14 -8.76 7.81
C ILE A 36 -5.24 -10.24 7.42
N GLY A 37 -4.40 -11.07 8.01
CA GLY A 37 -4.40 -12.52 7.81
C GLY A 37 -3.02 -13.10 8.07
N ASP A 38 -2.95 -14.41 8.24
CA ASP A 38 -1.71 -15.11 8.51
C ASP A 38 -0.76 -15.15 7.31
N ASN A 39 0.48 -15.61 7.55
CA ASN A 39 1.42 -15.87 6.47
C ASN A 39 0.86 -16.97 5.56
N GLY A 40 0.91 -16.71 4.24
CA GLY A 40 0.31 -17.62 3.26
C GLY A 40 -1.19 -17.41 3.01
N ALA A 41 -1.87 -16.51 3.72
CA ALA A 41 -3.30 -16.20 3.49
C ALA A 41 -3.61 -15.65 2.08
N GLY A 42 -2.60 -15.18 1.33
CA GLY A 42 -2.78 -14.64 -0.02
C GLY A 42 -2.67 -13.11 -0.12
N LYS A 43 -2.38 -12.40 0.98
CA LYS A 43 -2.31 -10.92 1.03
C LYS A 43 -1.39 -10.34 -0.05
N SER A 44 -0.14 -10.77 -0.10
CA SER A 44 0.83 -10.27 -1.09
C SER A 44 0.44 -10.63 -2.53
N THR A 45 -0.26 -11.75 -2.74
CA THR A 45 -0.79 -12.11 -4.07
C THR A 45 -1.93 -11.17 -4.46
N LEU A 46 -2.82 -10.86 -3.53
CA LEU A 46 -3.92 -9.93 -3.74
C LEU A 46 -3.40 -8.52 -4.09
N ILE A 47 -2.41 -8.03 -3.32
CA ILE A 47 -1.73 -6.78 -3.64
C ILE A 47 -1.12 -6.81 -5.05
N LYS A 48 -0.44 -7.88 -5.42
CA LYS A 48 0.17 -8.03 -6.73
C LYS A 48 -0.86 -8.04 -7.86
N VAL A 49 -2.08 -8.50 -7.60
CA VAL A 49 -3.22 -8.37 -8.52
C VAL A 49 -3.66 -6.91 -8.62
N ILE A 50 -3.87 -6.23 -7.49
CA ILE A 50 -4.31 -4.82 -7.44
C ILE A 50 -3.29 -3.88 -8.09
N THR A 51 -2.01 -4.17 -7.95
CA THR A 51 -0.92 -3.34 -8.49
C THR A 51 -0.49 -3.72 -9.92
N GLY A 52 -1.14 -4.73 -10.54
CA GLY A 52 -0.86 -5.14 -11.90
C GLY A 52 0.43 -5.94 -12.09
N VAL A 53 1.06 -6.43 -11.01
CA VAL A 53 2.19 -7.38 -11.06
C VAL A 53 1.70 -8.75 -11.55
N HIS A 54 0.51 -9.15 -11.09
CA HIS A 54 -0.12 -10.39 -11.50
C HIS A 54 -1.49 -10.12 -12.12
N LYS A 55 -1.76 -10.74 -13.26
CA LYS A 55 -3.11 -10.81 -13.80
C LYS A 55 -3.90 -11.87 -12.99
N PRO A 56 -5.16 -11.59 -12.58
CA PRO A 56 -6.01 -12.62 -11.99
C PRO A 56 -6.23 -13.77 -12.98
N SER A 57 -6.47 -14.98 -12.49
CA SER A 57 -6.80 -16.15 -13.32
C SER A 57 -8.23 -16.06 -13.85
N SER A 58 -9.15 -15.51 -13.03
CA SER A 58 -10.52 -15.14 -13.40
C SER A 58 -11.04 -14.06 -12.45
N GLY A 59 -12.20 -13.51 -12.76
CA GLY A 59 -12.81 -12.38 -12.05
C GLY A 59 -12.52 -11.04 -12.71
N GLN A 60 -13.06 -9.98 -12.12
CA GLN A 60 -13.04 -8.63 -12.69
C GLN A 60 -12.53 -7.62 -11.67
N VAL A 61 -11.75 -6.66 -12.16
CA VAL A 61 -11.27 -5.52 -11.38
C VAL A 61 -11.93 -4.25 -11.91
N TYR A 62 -12.53 -3.47 -11.02
CA TYR A 62 -13.06 -2.16 -11.35
C TYR A 62 -12.29 -1.08 -10.60
N PHE A 63 -11.92 -0.02 -11.28
CA PHE A 63 -11.26 1.14 -10.70
C PHE A 63 -11.95 2.42 -11.17
N LYS A 64 -12.37 3.26 -10.21
CA LYS A 64 -13.17 4.48 -10.50
C LYS A 64 -14.42 4.16 -11.32
N GLY A 65 -15.12 3.08 -10.98
CA GLY A 65 -16.34 2.63 -11.64
C GLY A 65 -16.16 1.94 -12.99
N ASN A 66 -14.95 1.89 -13.57
CA ASN A 66 -14.69 1.28 -14.86
C ASN A 66 -14.02 -0.09 -14.69
N GLU A 67 -14.44 -1.08 -15.48
CA GLU A 67 -13.71 -2.35 -15.56
C GLU A 67 -12.33 -2.14 -16.17
N VAL A 68 -11.31 -2.67 -15.52
CA VAL A 68 -9.90 -2.48 -15.91
C VAL A 68 -9.15 -3.80 -15.96
N VAL A 69 -8.25 -3.93 -16.94
CA VAL A 69 -7.30 -5.02 -17.01
C VAL A 69 -5.91 -4.48 -16.72
N LEU A 70 -5.43 -4.72 -15.49
CA LEU A 70 -4.10 -4.26 -15.07
C LEU A 70 -3.03 -5.20 -15.66
N LYS A 71 -2.36 -4.75 -16.71
CA LYS A 71 -1.36 -5.53 -17.47
C LYS A 71 0.07 -5.33 -16.95
N SER A 72 0.30 -4.27 -16.19
CA SER A 72 1.62 -3.93 -15.64
C SER A 72 1.53 -2.92 -14.50
N VAL A 73 2.57 -2.88 -13.67
CA VAL A 73 2.72 -1.87 -12.61
C VAL A 73 2.73 -0.45 -13.21
N ALA A 74 3.34 -0.25 -14.37
CA ALA A 74 3.34 1.06 -15.02
C ALA A 74 1.94 1.54 -15.41
N GLN A 75 1.07 0.62 -15.81
CA GLN A 75 -0.33 0.95 -16.13
C GLN A 75 -1.12 1.27 -14.85
N SER A 76 -1.03 0.46 -13.79
CA SER A 76 -1.74 0.73 -12.54
C SER A 76 -1.32 2.06 -11.92
N ARG A 77 -0.03 2.38 -11.99
CA ARG A 77 0.50 3.69 -11.57
C ARG A 77 -0.10 4.85 -12.37
N LYS A 78 -0.18 4.73 -13.70
CA LYS A 78 -0.84 5.75 -14.56
C LYS A 78 -2.31 5.94 -14.24
N MET A 79 -2.97 4.91 -13.71
CA MET A 79 -4.37 4.98 -13.28
C MET A 79 -4.55 5.59 -11.88
N GLY A 80 -3.47 5.78 -11.12
CA GLY A 80 -3.51 6.32 -9.76
C GLY A 80 -3.42 5.27 -8.67
N ILE A 81 -2.93 4.05 -8.97
CA ILE A 81 -2.66 3.01 -7.96
C ILE A 81 -1.15 2.95 -7.73
N GLU A 82 -0.69 3.27 -6.53
CA GLU A 82 0.73 3.20 -6.14
C GLU A 82 0.90 2.16 -5.04
N ALA A 83 2.10 1.56 -4.97
CA ALA A 83 2.44 0.62 -3.91
C ALA A 83 3.78 0.98 -3.27
N VAL A 84 3.79 0.91 -1.95
CA VAL A 84 4.98 0.90 -1.11
C VAL A 84 5.12 -0.51 -0.56
N TYR A 85 6.04 -1.27 -1.13
CA TYR A 85 6.29 -2.65 -0.74
C TYR A 85 7.24 -2.71 0.47
N GLN A 86 7.21 -3.84 1.17
CA GLN A 86 8.13 -4.19 2.26
C GLN A 86 9.60 -4.01 1.85
N GLU A 87 9.98 -4.54 0.69
CA GLU A 87 11.21 -4.18 0.01
C GLU A 87 10.99 -2.83 -0.68
N ARG A 88 11.49 -1.77 -0.09
CA ARG A 88 11.19 -0.36 -0.45
C ARG A 88 11.42 0.00 -1.93
N ALA A 89 11.92 -0.93 -2.72
CA ALA A 89 12.25 -0.77 -4.14
C ALA A 89 13.08 0.50 -4.40
N LEU A 90 14.08 0.72 -3.56
CA LEU A 90 15.06 1.79 -3.65
C LEU A 90 16.41 1.23 -4.07
N CYS A 91 17.12 1.94 -4.94
CA CYS A 91 18.48 1.63 -5.32
C CYS A 91 19.45 2.32 -4.35
N ASP A 92 20.05 1.56 -3.44
CA ASP A 92 20.91 2.08 -2.37
C ASP A 92 22.10 2.90 -2.89
N GLN A 93 22.63 2.56 -4.05
CA GLN A 93 23.79 3.22 -4.66
C GLN A 93 23.47 4.48 -5.46
N GLN A 94 22.17 4.78 -5.65
CA GLN A 94 21.73 5.95 -6.39
C GLN A 94 21.34 7.08 -5.45
N GLU A 95 21.43 8.31 -5.98
CA GLU A 95 21.01 9.51 -5.27
C GLU A 95 19.48 9.49 -5.05
N LEU A 96 19.05 10.22 -4.04
CA LEU A 96 17.67 10.30 -3.61
C LEU A 96 16.75 10.80 -4.74
N TRP A 97 17.14 11.85 -5.46
CA TRP A 97 16.33 12.38 -6.57
C TRP A 97 16.11 11.35 -7.69
N ARG A 98 17.10 10.49 -7.98
CA ARG A 98 16.96 9.42 -8.96
C ARG A 98 15.96 8.36 -8.47
N ASN A 99 16.02 8.00 -7.19
CA ASN A 99 15.11 7.03 -6.60
C ASN A 99 13.65 7.49 -6.63
N ILE A 100 13.39 8.78 -6.41
CA ILE A 100 12.04 9.35 -6.47
C ILE A 100 11.44 9.17 -7.87
N PHE A 101 12.19 9.47 -8.90
CA PHE A 101 11.71 9.49 -10.28
C PHE A 101 12.00 8.22 -11.07
N ALA A 102 12.58 7.17 -10.46
CA ALA A 102 12.92 5.93 -11.14
C ALA A 102 11.71 5.32 -11.89
N GLY A 103 11.84 5.21 -13.21
CA GLY A 103 10.80 4.72 -14.11
C GLY A 103 9.67 5.72 -14.40
N ARG A 104 9.81 6.97 -13.96
CA ARG A 104 8.90 8.10 -14.22
C ARG A 104 9.68 9.41 -14.34
N GLU A 105 10.75 9.38 -15.09
CA GLU A 105 11.64 10.50 -15.26
C GLU A 105 10.91 11.70 -15.86
N ILE A 106 11.19 12.89 -15.31
CA ILE A 106 10.74 14.14 -15.90
C ILE A 106 11.66 14.43 -17.10
N THR A 107 11.08 14.49 -18.29
CA THR A 107 11.80 14.74 -19.53
C THR A 107 11.55 16.15 -20.06
N ASN A 108 12.51 16.68 -20.80
CA ASN A 108 12.35 17.90 -21.60
C ASN A 108 11.56 17.60 -22.90
N ALA A 109 11.33 18.65 -23.71
CA ALA A 109 10.60 18.54 -24.99
C ALA A 109 11.25 17.59 -26.00
N PHE A 110 12.53 17.28 -25.86
CA PHE A 110 13.29 16.36 -26.74
C PHE A 110 13.33 14.92 -26.19
N GLY A 111 12.68 14.64 -25.04
CA GLY A 111 12.66 13.31 -24.41
C GLY A 111 13.87 12.99 -23.54
N PHE A 112 14.82 13.92 -23.35
CA PHE A 112 15.94 13.75 -22.43
C PHE A 112 15.53 14.08 -20.99
N ILE A 113 16.16 13.40 -20.02
CA ILE A 113 15.91 13.62 -18.60
C ILE A 113 16.25 15.07 -18.22
N ASP A 114 15.27 15.77 -17.63
CA ASP A 114 15.46 17.11 -17.07
C ASP A 114 15.95 17.00 -15.62
N ILE A 115 17.27 16.84 -15.47
CA ILE A 115 17.92 16.67 -14.16
C ILE A 115 17.64 17.85 -13.23
N LYS A 116 17.67 19.09 -13.74
CA LYS A 116 17.44 20.30 -12.92
C LYS A 116 16.03 20.31 -12.36
N LYS A 117 15.03 19.97 -13.17
CA LYS A 117 13.64 19.90 -12.75
C LYS A 117 13.40 18.77 -11.77
N GLN A 118 13.97 17.58 -12.02
CA GLN A 118 13.86 16.45 -11.09
C GLN A 118 14.45 16.76 -9.71
N ARG A 119 15.63 17.37 -9.64
CA ARG A 119 16.26 17.77 -8.38
C ARG A 119 15.39 18.79 -7.62
N LYS A 120 14.87 19.80 -8.32
CA LYS A 120 13.99 20.81 -7.73
C LYS A 120 12.70 20.20 -7.18
N GLU A 121 12.09 19.28 -7.92
CA GLU A 121 10.89 18.58 -7.43
C GLU A 121 11.22 17.62 -6.27
N ALA A 122 12.38 16.94 -6.31
CA ALA A 122 12.85 16.11 -5.20
C ALA A 122 13.06 16.94 -3.90
N GLU A 123 13.60 18.16 -4.00
CA GLU A 123 13.74 19.07 -2.85
C GLU A 123 12.39 19.41 -2.21
N LYS A 124 11.34 19.63 -3.04
CA LYS A 124 9.98 19.84 -2.52
C LYS A 124 9.47 18.59 -1.79
N ILE A 125 9.66 17.40 -2.37
CA ILE A 125 9.23 16.15 -1.75
C ILE A 125 9.94 15.96 -0.40
N LEU A 126 11.24 16.21 -0.32
CA LEU A 126 12.00 16.12 0.92
C LEU A 126 11.42 17.04 2.01
N ARG A 127 11.12 18.26 1.65
CA ARG A 127 10.60 19.27 2.59
C ARG A 127 9.16 19.00 2.98
N ASP A 128 8.30 18.75 2.00
CA ASP A 128 6.85 18.80 2.19
C ASP A 128 6.26 17.47 2.66
N TYR A 129 6.85 16.32 2.24
CA TYR A 129 6.29 15.00 2.51
C TYR A 129 7.14 14.11 3.43
N ILE A 130 8.45 14.26 3.41
CA ILE A 130 9.32 13.34 4.14
C ILE A 130 9.67 13.90 5.54
N GLY A 131 9.66 15.23 5.69
CA GLY A 131 9.93 15.88 6.97
C GLY A 131 11.30 15.49 7.53
N PHE A 132 12.33 15.39 6.69
CA PHE A 132 13.68 15.15 7.15
C PHE A 132 14.11 16.23 8.11
N THR A 133 14.43 15.81 9.33
CA THR A 133 14.91 16.70 10.38
C THR A 133 16.41 16.97 10.27
N SER A 134 17.15 16.10 9.57
CA SER A 134 18.59 16.25 9.38
C SER A 134 18.89 17.18 8.20
N LYS A 135 19.54 18.32 8.49
CA LYS A 135 20.06 19.24 7.46
C LYS A 135 21.19 18.63 6.61
N ALA A 136 21.72 17.47 7.00
CA ALA A 136 22.78 16.76 6.28
C ALA A 136 22.26 15.98 5.06
N ILE A 137 20.95 15.71 5.00
CA ILE A 137 20.35 14.97 3.88
C ILE A 137 19.91 15.93 2.80
N THR A 138 20.44 15.75 1.62
CA THR A 138 20.11 16.50 0.41
C THR A 138 19.57 15.56 -0.67
N VAL A 139 19.06 16.12 -1.75
CA VAL A 139 18.60 15.32 -2.91
C VAL A 139 19.73 14.51 -3.55
N ASP A 140 20.97 14.91 -3.34
CA ASP A 140 22.18 14.24 -3.84
C ASP A 140 22.73 13.17 -2.88
N SER A 141 22.16 13.05 -1.68
CA SER A 141 22.52 11.98 -0.77
C SER A 141 22.15 10.63 -1.35
N THR A 142 23.04 9.64 -1.21
CA THR A 142 22.75 8.26 -1.59
C THR A 142 21.78 7.61 -0.61
N ILE A 143 20.92 6.74 -1.10
CA ILE A 143 19.95 6.01 -0.27
C ILE A 143 20.64 5.13 0.77
N MET A 144 21.84 4.61 0.47
CA MET A 144 22.58 3.76 1.38
C MET A 144 22.87 4.44 2.74
N GLY A 145 23.11 5.75 2.74
CA GLY A 145 23.38 6.53 3.95
C GLY A 145 22.14 6.87 4.80
N LEU A 146 20.93 6.54 4.34
CA LEU A 146 19.69 6.87 5.03
C LEU A 146 19.32 5.80 6.07
N SER A 147 18.72 6.23 7.19
CA SER A 147 18.08 5.34 8.17
C SER A 147 16.87 4.60 7.55
N GLY A 148 16.38 3.57 8.25
CA GLY A 148 15.19 2.84 7.84
C GLY A 148 13.96 3.74 7.66
N GLY A 149 13.72 4.65 8.60
CA GLY A 149 12.61 5.60 8.54
C GLY A 149 12.76 6.64 7.43
N GLU A 150 13.98 7.10 7.16
CA GLU A 150 14.26 8.02 6.06
C GLU A 150 14.02 7.36 4.70
N LYS A 151 14.48 6.11 4.51
CA LYS A 151 14.18 5.31 3.32
C LYS A 151 12.67 5.14 3.12
N GLN A 152 11.94 4.90 4.22
CA GLN A 152 10.48 4.79 4.19
C GLN A 152 9.83 6.12 3.79
N GLY A 153 10.33 7.23 4.34
CA GLY A 153 9.90 8.58 3.96
C GLY A 153 10.05 8.85 2.46
N VAL A 154 11.17 8.43 1.85
CA VAL A 154 11.38 8.56 0.39
C VAL A 154 10.30 7.80 -0.39
N ALA A 155 9.98 6.57 0.02
CA ALA A 155 8.96 5.76 -0.63
C ALA A 155 7.55 6.40 -0.53
N PHE A 156 7.21 6.98 0.64
CA PHE A 156 5.95 7.69 0.84
C PHE A 156 5.89 9.01 0.05
N GLY A 157 6.95 9.82 0.10
CA GLY A 157 7.03 11.06 -0.66
C GLY A 157 6.85 10.82 -2.14
N ARG A 158 7.42 9.73 -2.67
CA ARG A 158 7.21 9.30 -4.04
C ARG A 158 5.74 8.98 -4.33
N SER A 159 5.06 8.25 -3.44
CA SER A 159 3.66 7.85 -3.66
C SER A 159 2.70 9.05 -3.65
N LEU A 160 2.97 10.06 -2.83
CA LEU A 160 2.17 11.28 -2.79
C LEU A 160 2.43 12.22 -3.97
N TYR A 161 3.70 12.36 -4.36
CA TYR A 161 4.07 13.26 -5.46
C TYR A 161 3.36 12.91 -6.78
N PHE A 162 3.16 11.62 -7.05
CA PHE A 162 2.52 11.17 -8.29
C PHE A 162 0.99 11.14 -8.22
N ASP A 163 0.40 11.81 -7.23
CA ASP A 163 -1.05 12.04 -7.07
C ASP A 163 -1.89 10.75 -7.21
N SER A 164 -1.47 9.71 -6.50
CA SER A 164 -2.20 8.45 -6.48
C SER A 164 -3.51 8.57 -5.69
N ASP A 165 -4.57 7.92 -6.20
CA ASP A 165 -5.88 7.83 -5.50
C ASP A 165 -5.90 6.68 -4.50
N LEU A 166 -5.19 5.59 -4.82
CA LEU A 166 -5.05 4.40 -3.98
C LEU A 166 -3.57 4.11 -3.70
N ILE A 167 -3.22 4.06 -2.41
CA ILE A 167 -1.88 3.71 -1.95
C ILE A 167 -1.94 2.36 -1.23
N VAL A 168 -1.19 1.38 -1.74
CA VAL A 168 -1.03 0.07 -1.11
C VAL A 168 0.24 0.08 -0.28
N LEU A 169 0.11 -0.17 1.02
CA LEU A 169 1.20 -0.15 2.00
C LEU A 169 1.39 -1.56 2.54
N ASP A 170 2.45 -2.24 2.08
CA ASP A 170 2.77 -3.62 2.46
C ASP A 170 3.85 -3.62 3.54
N GLU A 171 3.45 -3.87 4.79
CA GLU A 171 4.28 -3.90 6.01
C GLU A 171 5.17 -2.65 6.19
N PRO A 172 4.61 -1.44 6.09
CA PRO A 172 5.40 -0.22 6.04
C PRO A 172 6.10 0.12 7.37
N THR A 173 5.74 -0.56 8.46
CA THR A 173 6.33 -0.31 9.79
C THR A 173 7.43 -1.30 10.16
N MET A 174 7.68 -2.32 9.33
CA MET A 174 8.63 -3.37 9.63
C MET A 174 10.07 -2.84 9.74
N GLY A 175 10.74 -3.19 10.84
CA GLY A 175 12.14 -2.80 11.09
C GLY A 175 12.34 -1.32 11.44
N LEU A 176 11.27 -0.60 11.78
CA LEU A 176 11.31 0.79 12.20
C LEU A 176 11.35 0.91 13.73
N SER A 177 11.96 1.98 14.22
CA SER A 177 11.87 2.39 15.61
C SER A 177 10.43 2.82 15.97
N ILE A 178 10.12 2.94 17.26
CA ILE A 178 8.80 3.39 17.74
C ILE A 178 8.44 4.77 17.15
N GLN A 179 9.39 5.70 17.15
CA GLN A 179 9.16 7.05 16.63
C GLN A 179 8.92 7.07 15.12
N GLU A 180 9.66 6.26 14.37
CA GLU A 180 9.48 6.12 12.92
C GLU A 180 8.15 5.45 12.59
N THR A 181 7.77 4.43 13.34
CA THR A 181 6.46 3.76 13.24
C THR A 181 5.32 4.76 13.45
N GLU A 182 5.41 5.60 14.47
CA GLU A 182 4.39 6.62 14.74
C GLU A 182 4.25 7.62 13.58
N LYS A 183 5.37 8.04 12.96
CA LYS A 183 5.35 8.87 11.75
C LYS A 183 4.61 8.19 10.60
N VAL A 184 4.87 6.89 10.38
CA VAL A 184 4.18 6.10 9.34
C VAL A 184 2.69 6.03 9.62
N LEU A 185 2.28 5.71 10.84
CA LEU A 185 0.85 5.63 11.21
C LEU A 185 0.14 6.99 11.06
N ASN A 186 0.83 8.08 11.42
CA ASN A 186 0.30 9.43 11.23
C ASN A 186 0.18 9.78 9.74
N PHE A 187 1.13 9.36 8.92
CA PHE A 187 1.04 9.47 7.46
C PHE A 187 -0.20 8.75 6.93
N VAL A 188 -0.41 7.48 7.30
CA VAL A 188 -1.57 6.69 6.86
C VAL A 188 -2.88 7.37 7.25
N LYS A 189 -3.00 7.85 8.50
CA LYS A 189 -4.17 8.60 8.96
C LYS A 189 -4.38 9.91 8.19
N GLY A 190 -3.28 10.54 7.77
CA GLY A 190 -3.30 11.79 7.01
C GLY A 190 -3.86 11.65 5.60
N LEU A 191 -3.75 10.49 4.98
CA LEU A 191 -4.21 10.24 3.60
C LEU A 191 -5.68 10.59 3.39
N LYS A 192 -6.52 10.34 4.39
CA LYS A 192 -7.95 10.72 4.36
C LYS A 192 -8.18 12.21 4.20
N LYS A 193 -7.36 13.04 4.84
CA LYS A 193 -7.48 14.51 4.75
C LYS A 193 -7.17 15.00 3.34
N GLU A 194 -6.38 14.24 2.59
CA GLU A 194 -6.04 14.49 1.19
C GLU A 194 -6.98 13.76 0.22
N ASN A 195 -8.09 13.17 0.75
CA ASN A 195 -9.07 12.40 -0.04
C ASN A 195 -8.43 11.22 -0.80
N LYS A 196 -7.36 10.65 -0.25
CA LYS A 196 -6.66 9.47 -0.76
C LYS A 196 -7.09 8.23 0.01
N SER A 197 -7.11 7.10 -0.67
CA SER A 197 -7.48 5.80 -0.11
C SER A 197 -6.24 4.95 0.10
N ALA A 198 -6.27 4.04 1.08
CA ALA A 198 -5.17 3.12 1.29
C ALA A 198 -5.63 1.70 1.60
N ILE A 199 -4.82 0.72 1.16
CA ILE A 199 -4.81 -0.63 1.69
C ILE A 199 -3.55 -0.74 2.54
N PHE A 200 -3.74 -1.01 3.83
CA PHE A 200 -2.67 -1.06 4.82
C PHE A 200 -2.53 -2.48 5.37
N ILE A 201 -1.38 -3.08 5.16
CA ILE A 201 -1.03 -4.39 5.69
C ILE A 201 0.04 -4.22 6.75
N ASP A 202 -0.19 -4.79 7.92
CA ASP A 202 0.79 -4.86 8.98
C ASP A 202 0.48 -6.09 9.86
N HIS A 203 1.51 -6.69 10.44
CA HIS A 203 1.35 -7.81 11.39
C HIS A 203 0.97 -7.33 12.79
N ASN A 204 1.24 -6.08 13.11
CA ASN A 204 0.91 -5.51 14.41
C ASN A 204 -0.52 -4.99 14.43
N ILE A 205 -1.40 -5.72 15.13
CA ILE A 205 -2.82 -5.37 15.23
C ILE A 205 -3.07 -3.99 15.85
N ILE A 206 -2.16 -3.51 16.72
CA ILE A 206 -2.27 -2.17 17.32
C ILE A 206 -2.10 -1.10 16.25
N HIS A 207 -1.13 -1.27 15.35
CA HIS A 207 -0.89 -0.37 14.22
C HIS A 207 -2.10 -0.37 13.28
N VAL A 208 -2.54 -1.58 12.91
CA VAL A 208 -3.68 -1.79 12.02
C VAL A 208 -4.92 -1.12 12.57
N TYR A 209 -5.29 -1.43 13.81
CA TYR A 209 -6.48 -0.87 14.45
C TYR A 209 -6.37 0.65 14.64
N GLY A 210 -5.17 1.14 14.92
CA GLY A 210 -4.91 2.57 15.10
C GLY A 210 -5.11 3.40 13.85
N ALA A 211 -4.86 2.83 12.65
CA ALA A 211 -4.78 3.58 11.40
C ALA A 211 -5.98 3.37 10.46
N ALA A 212 -6.59 2.17 10.45
CA ALA A 212 -7.64 1.81 9.50
C ALA A 212 -9.05 2.23 9.94
N ASP A 213 -9.95 2.30 8.97
CA ASP A 213 -11.39 2.52 9.14
C ASP A 213 -12.17 1.22 9.09
N ARG A 214 -11.68 0.24 8.32
CA ARG A 214 -12.29 -1.06 8.10
C ARG A 214 -11.21 -2.12 7.99
N PHE A 215 -11.56 -3.34 8.41
CA PHE A 215 -10.68 -4.50 8.47
C PHE A 215 -11.23 -5.59 7.56
N ILE A 216 -10.40 -6.10 6.66
CA ILE A 216 -10.69 -7.28 5.84
C ILE A 216 -9.74 -8.37 6.30
N ILE A 217 -10.29 -9.50 6.74
CA ILE A 217 -9.51 -10.67 7.14
C ILE A 217 -9.46 -11.64 5.97
N LEU A 218 -8.26 -11.90 5.50
CA LEU A 218 -8.01 -12.91 4.46
C LEU A 218 -7.48 -14.18 5.11
N ASP A 219 -8.06 -15.32 4.77
CA ASP A 219 -7.58 -16.64 5.18
C ASP A 219 -7.61 -17.61 4.01
N ARG A 220 -6.52 -18.35 3.79
CA ARG A 220 -6.38 -19.41 2.76
C ARG A 220 -6.87 -18.99 1.37
N GLY A 221 -6.71 -17.72 1.05
CA GLY A 221 -7.10 -17.12 -0.24
C GLY A 221 -8.55 -16.67 -0.35
N GLU A 222 -9.31 -16.67 0.74
CA GLU A 222 -10.71 -16.25 0.82
C GLU A 222 -10.89 -15.09 1.80
N VAL A 223 -11.92 -14.26 1.63
CA VAL A 223 -12.31 -13.27 2.62
C VAL A 223 -13.07 -13.98 3.75
N ALA A 224 -12.43 -14.07 4.91
CA ALA A 224 -13.01 -14.74 6.07
C ALA A 224 -13.90 -13.82 6.91
N GLY A 225 -13.72 -12.51 6.80
CA GLY A 225 -14.55 -11.53 7.52
C GLY A 225 -14.22 -10.11 7.15
N GLU A 226 -15.18 -9.22 7.35
CA GLU A 226 -15.07 -7.79 7.12
C GLU A 226 -15.75 -7.04 8.26
N PHE A 227 -15.08 -6.03 8.82
CA PHE A 227 -15.55 -5.31 10.00
C PHE A 227 -15.24 -3.82 9.89
N ASN A 228 -16.23 -2.97 10.15
CA ASN A 228 -15.98 -1.54 10.32
C ASN A 228 -15.39 -1.27 11.71
N LYS A 229 -14.51 -0.29 11.82
CA LYS A 229 -13.84 0.05 13.09
C LYS A 229 -14.82 0.42 14.21
N ASN A 230 -15.95 1.03 13.89
CA ASN A 230 -16.98 1.42 14.83
C ASN A 230 -17.85 0.24 15.32
N GLU A 231 -17.78 -0.92 14.67
CA GLU A 231 -18.58 -2.12 14.96
C GLU A 231 -17.80 -3.18 15.74
N ILE A 232 -16.48 -3.06 15.83
CA ILE A 232 -15.62 -4.04 16.48
C ILE A 232 -14.55 -3.35 17.29
N SER A 233 -14.34 -3.79 18.53
CA SER A 233 -13.22 -3.36 19.35
C SER A 233 -11.92 -4.07 18.91
N ARG A 234 -10.78 -3.50 19.33
CA ARG A 234 -9.47 -4.12 19.03
C ARG A 234 -9.39 -5.56 19.59
N ASP A 235 -9.86 -5.76 20.82
CA ASP A 235 -9.76 -7.05 21.50
C ASP A 235 -10.68 -8.09 20.86
N GLU A 236 -11.85 -7.67 20.37
CA GLU A 236 -12.74 -8.54 19.58
C GLU A 236 -12.13 -8.90 18.23
N LEU A 237 -11.49 -7.95 17.55
CA LEU A 237 -10.78 -8.22 16.28
C LEU A 237 -9.68 -9.28 16.49
N VAL A 238 -8.89 -9.15 17.58
CA VAL A 238 -7.88 -10.16 17.95
C VAL A 238 -8.54 -11.52 18.22
N LYS A 239 -9.63 -11.56 18.98
CA LYS A 239 -10.38 -12.81 19.25
C LYS A 239 -10.89 -13.46 17.96
N LYS A 240 -11.41 -12.67 17.00
CA LYS A 240 -11.86 -13.19 15.70
C LYS A 240 -10.69 -13.80 14.89
N MET A 241 -9.51 -13.18 14.94
CA MET A 241 -8.31 -13.72 14.29
C MET A 241 -7.86 -15.04 14.92
N ILE A 242 -7.87 -15.14 16.26
CA ILE A 242 -7.53 -16.38 16.98
C ILE A 242 -8.54 -17.48 16.63
N GLN A 243 -9.83 -17.18 16.67
CA GLN A 243 -10.89 -18.14 16.30
C GLN A 243 -10.71 -18.67 14.88
N LEU A 244 -10.35 -17.79 13.95
CA LEU A 244 -10.09 -18.16 12.55
C LEU A 244 -8.92 -19.14 12.46
N HIS A 245 -7.83 -18.86 13.18
CA HIS A 245 -6.66 -19.73 13.21
C HIS A 245 -6.97 -21.12 13.77
N GLU A 246 -7.78 -21.22 14.84
CA GLU A 246 -8.12 -22.47 15.52
C GLU A 246 -9.19 -23.29 14.77
N SER A 247 -10.23 -22.65 14.26
CA SER A 247 -11.43 -23.31 13.73
C SER A 247 -11.58 -23.21 12.20
N GLY A 248 -10.77 -22.39 11.54
CA GLY A 248 -10.90 -22.08 10.10
C GLY A 248 -12.17 -21.29 9.75
N LYS A 249 -12.90 -20.77 10.74
CA LYS A 249 -14.13 -19.99 10.55
C LYS A 249 -14.25 -18.91 11.60
N ILE A 250 -14.75 -17.73 11.22
CA ILE A 250 -15.16 -16.69 12.15
C ILE A 250 -16.61 -16.98 12.55
N LYS A 251 -16.86 -17.17 13.86
CA LYS A 251 -18.23 -17.25 14.36
C LYS A 251 -18.86 -15.85 14.25
N VAL A 252 -19.92 -15.73 13.47
CA VAL A 252 -20.80 -14.58 13.50
C VAL A 252 -21.57 -14.71 14.83
N ASN A 253 -21.44 -13.72 15.70
CA ASN A 253 -22.30 -13.68 16.89
C ASN A 253 -23.71 -13.33 16.38
N ASP A 254 -24.67 -14.19 16.72
CA ASP A 254 -26.10 -13.92 16.59
C ASP A 254 -26.50 -12.74 17.49
#